data_bdf4f0e617a9e9074bdc1a25c9b788d2
#
_entry.id   bdf4f0e617a9e9074bdc1a25c9b788d2
#
_cell.length_a   1.000
_cell.length_b   1.000
_cell.length_c   1.000
_cell.angle_alpha   90.00
_cell.angle_beta   90.00
_cell.angle_gamma   90.00
#
_symmetry.space_group_name_H-M   'P 1'
#
loop_
_entity.id
_entity.type
_entity.pdbx_description
1 polymer ?
#
loop_
_entity_poly.entity_id
_entity_poly.type
_entity_poly.pdbx_seq_one_letter_code
_entity_poly.pdbx_strand_id
1 'polypeptide(L)'
;MTSETIRNPKDDILLTPQNSAFICIDFQPVQVNSIASMDRQLLVNNIVGAAKAAVLFDLPIIHSTVNVSTGLNKPPIPQLRKVLKGIPTYDRTSINSWEDVQFQEAVKATGRKKLIM
;
A
#
# COMPACT_ATOMS: atom_id res chain seq x y z
N MET A 1 19.84 22.19 -23.61
CA MET A 1 20.71 21.16 -23.00
C MET A 1 20.40 21.08 -21.51
N THR A 2 20.17 19.90 -20.98
CA THR A 2 19.99 19.68 -19.55
C THR A 2 21.27 19.14 -18.95
N SER A 3 21.59 19.54 -17.71
CA SER A 3 22.71 18.95 -16.97
C SER A 3 22.28 17.61 -16.37
N GLU A 4 23.27 16.73 -16.15
CA GLU A 4 23.04 15.45 -15.51
C GLU A 4 22.85 15.63 -14.00
N THR A 5 22.04 14.75 -13.40
CA THR A 5 21.89 14.72 -11.94
C THR A 5 23.03 13.91 -11.32
N ILE A 6 23.58 14.40 -10.22
CA ILE A 6 24.60 13.69 -9.44
C ILE A 6 23.99 12.70 -8.43
N ARG A 7 22.67 12.76 -8.20
CA ARG A 7 21.98 11.86 -7.26
C ARG A 7 21.53 10.59 -7.98
N ASN A 8 21.83 9.45 -7.37
CA ASN A 8 21.28 8.17 -7.81
C ASN A 8 19.89 7.96 -7.17
N PRO A 9 18.79 7.95 -7.96
CA PRO A 9 17.45 7.78 -7.38
C PRO A 9 17.23 6.47 -6.63
N LYS A 10 18.01 5.43 -6.92
CA LYS A 10 17.91 4.13 -6.23
C LYS A 10 18.50 4.18 -4.82
N ASP A 11 19.54 4.95 -4.63
CA ASP A 11 20.29 5.03 -3.37
C ASP A 11 20.09 6.37 -2.64
N ASP A 12 19.15 7.20 -3.13
CA ASP A 12 18.85 8.49 -2.52
C ASP A 12 18.32 8.33 -1.09
N ILE A 13 18.69 9.25 -0.20
CA ILE A 13 18.15 9.30 1.18
C ILE A 13 16.69 9.72 1.21
N LEU A 14 16.21 10.42 0.19
CA LEU A 14 14.80 10.79 0.02
C LEU A 14 14.01 9.65 -0.61
N LEU A 15 12.69 9.71 -0.50
CA LEU A 15 11.80 8.81 -1.23
C LEU A 15 11.83 9.16 -2.72
N THR A 16 12.05 8.14 -3.54
CA THR A 16 11.97 8.28 -4.99
C THR A 16 11.11 7.15 -5.58
N PRO A 17 10.59 7.31 -6.80
CA PRO A 17 9.88 6.21 -7.48
C PRO A 17 10.75 4.96 -7.67
N GLN A 18 12.07 5.10 -7.67
CA GLN A 18 13.00 4.00 -7.90
C GLN A 18 13.41 3.25 -6.61
N ASN A 19 13.25 3.87 -5.43
CA ASN A 19 13.68 3.27 -4.17
C ASN A 19 12.54 2.89 -3.22
N SER A 20 11.29 3.24 -3.55
CA SER A 20 10.15 3.10 -2.65
C SER A 20 9.11 2.12 -3.17
N ALA A 21 8.40 1.47 -2.26
CA ALA A 21 7.19 0.70 -2.53
C ALA A 21 6.05 1.22 -1.65
N PHE A 22 4.83 1.11 -2.13
CA PHE A 22 3.62 1.53 -1.41
C PHE A 22 2.91 0.30 -0.85
N ILE A 23 2.63 0.31 0.45
CA ILE A 23 2.03 -0.80 1.17
C ILE A 23 0.69 -0.35 1.74
N CYS A 24 -0.40 -1.00 1.33
CA CYS A 24 -1.74 -0.79 1.88
C CYS A 24 -2.13 -1.99 2.73
N ILE A 25 -2.41 -1.80 4.01
CA ILE A 25 -2.77 -2.87 4.93
C ILE A 25 -4.12 -2.58 5.57
N ASP A 26 -5.09 -3.47 5.36
CA ASP A 26 -6.36 -3.53 6.07
C ASP A 26 -7.28 -2.30 5.92
N PHE A 27 -7.31 -1.67 4.77
CA PHE A 27 -8.29 -0.62 4.50
C PHE A 27 -9.68 -1.20 4.17
N GLN A 28 -10.21 -1.97 5.13
CA GLN A 28 -11.50 -2.64 5.07
C GLN A 28 -12.52 -1.88 5.94
N PRO A 29 -13.84 -2.00 5.67
CA PRO A 29 -14.84 -1.18 6.36
C PRO A 29 -14.76 -1.21 7.89
N VAL A 30 -14.57 -2.39 8.49
CA VAL A 30 -14.49 -2.51 9.96
C VAL A 30 -13.28 -1.76 10.51
N GLN A 31 -12.12 -1.93 9.88
CA GLN A 31 -10.89 -1.26 10.30
C GLN A 31 -10.98 0.26 10.10
N VAL A 32 -11.43 0.70 8.94
CA VAL A 32 -11.59 2.13 8.65
C VAL A 32 -12.59 2.78 9.60
N ASN A 33 -13.71 2.11 9.87
CA ASN A 33 -14.77 2.65 10.75
C ASN A 33 -14.36 2.68 12.22
N SER A 34 -13.36 1.90 12.64
CA SER A 34 -12.88 1.86 14.02
C SER A 34 -11.83 2.91 14.35
N ILE A 35 -11.31 3.64 13.35
CA ILE A 35 -10.33 4.70 13.56
C ILE A 35 -10.99 5.89 14.27
N ALA A 36 -10.43 6.29 15.41
CA ALA A 36 -10.91 7.43 16.20
C ALA A 36 -9.90 8.58 16.25
N SER A 37 -8.67 8.37 15.80
CA SER A 37 -7.59 9.35 15.84
C SER A 37 -7.63 10.39 14.71
N MET A 38 -8.50 10.18 13.73
CA MET A 38 -8.62 11.02 12.55
C MET A 38 -10.06 10.99 12.06
N ASP A 39 -10.52 12.08 11.45
CA ASP A 39 -11.80 12.10 10.75
C ASP A 39 -11.83 11.04 9.65
N ARG A 40 -12.92 10.27 9.59
CA ARG A 40 -13.05 9.16 8.64
C ARG A 40 -12.99 9.62 7.19
N GLN A 41 -13.65 10.72 6.86
CA GLN A 41 -13.63 11.22 5.48
C GLN A 41 -12.22 11.67 5.07
N LEU A 42 -11.50 12.29 5.99
CA LEU A 42 -10.11 12.68 5.77
C LEU A 42 -9.22 11.44 5.57
N LEU A 43 -9.41 10.39 6.38
CA LEU A 43 -8.68 9.13 6.23
C LEU A 43 -8.91 8.52 4.85
N VAL A 44 -10.17 8.42 4.43
CA VAL A 44 -10.53 7.85 3.11
C VAL A 44 -9.94 8.69 1.98
N ASN A 45 -10.08 10.01 2.04
CA ASN A 45 -9.51 10.90 1.02
C ASN A 45 -7.99 10.78 0.93
N ASN A 46 -7.32 10.67 2.07
CA ASN A 46 -5.87 10.59 2.12
C ASN A 46 -5.35 9.25 1.57
N ILE A 47 -5.97 8.13 1.93
CA ILE A 47 -5.51 6.83 1.41
C ILE A 47 -5.79 6.72 -0.11
N VAL A 48 -6.92 7.22 -0.56
CA VAL A 48 -7.24 7.25 -2.00
C VAL A 48 -6.25 8.14 -2.75
N GLY A 49 -5.94 9.33 -2.21
CA GLY A 49 -4.94 10.23 -2.79
C GLY A 49 -3.55 9.62 -2.85
N ALA A 50 -3.10 9.01 -1.75
CA ALA A 50 -1.81 8.33 -1.69
C ALA A 50 -1.73 7.15 -2.67
N ALA A 51 -2.78 6.36 -2.78
CA ALA A 51 -2.85 5.24 -3.73
C ALA A 51 -2.81 5.73 -5.19
N LYS A 52 -3.52 6.81 -5.51
CA LYS A 52 -3.47 7.44 -6.84
C LYS A 52 -2.06 7.93 -7.17
N ALA A 53 -1.37 8.54 -6.21
CA ALA A 53 0.02 8.96 -6.39
C ALA A 53 0.94 7.77 -6.62
N ALA A 54 0.78 6.69 -5.88
CA ALA A 54 1.57 5.47 -6.07
C ALA A 54 1.38 4.88 -7.47
N VAL A 55 0.15 4.85 -7.96
CA VAL A 55 -0.15 4.41 -9.35
C VAL A 55 0.48 5.36 -10.36
N LEU A 56 0.34 6.67 -10.17
CA LEU A 56 0.88 7.69 -11.09
C LEU A 56 2.40 7.60 -11.22
N PHE A 57 3.11 7.37 -10.11
CA PHE A 57 4.56 7.24 -10.11
C PHE A 57 5.06 5.81 -10.38
N ASP A 58 4.16 4.91 -10.72
CA ASP A 58 4.47 3.51 -11.04
C ASP A 58 5.25 2.80 -9.92
N LEU A 59 4.90 3.07 -8.67
CA LEU A 59 5.48 2.37 -7.54
C LEU A 59 5.01 0.91 -7.51
N PRO A 60 5.86 -0.03 -7.05
CA PRO A 60 5.36 -1.33 -6.62
C PRO A 60 4.35 -1.14 -5.49
N ILE A 61 3.18 -1.77 -5.64
CA ILE A 61 2.08 -1.66 -4.67
C ILE A 61 1.78 -3.05 -4.10
N ILE A 62 1.84 -3.17 -2.78
CA ILE A 62 1.43 -4.36 -2.05
C ILE A 62 0.14 -4.03 -1.32
N HIS A 63 -0.93 -4.72 -1.69
CA HIS A 63 -2.25 -4.54 -1.09
C HIS A 63 -2.61 -5.78 -0.28
N SER A 64 -2.75 -5.62 1.03
CA SER A 64 -3.06 -6.70 1.96
C SER A 64 -4.41 -6.50 2.63
N THR A 65 -5.10 -7.61 2.86
CA THR A 65 -6.35 -7.67 3.61
C THR A 65 -6.28 -8.77 4.67
N VAL A 66 -7.24 -8.76 5.58
CA VAL A 66 -7.36 -9.79 6.61
C VAL A 66 -8.76 -10.42 6.57
N ASN A 67 -8.79 -11.75 6.54
CA ASN A 67 -10.01 -12.56 6.69
C ASN A 67 -11.13 -12.28 5.69
N VAL A 68 -10.83 -11.88 4.46
CA VAL A 68 -11.84 -11.76 3.41
C VAL A 68 -12.24 -13.14 2.90
N SER A 69 -11.27 -14.00 2.61
CA SER A 69 -11.51 -15.36 2.09
C SER A 69 -12.17 -16.28 3.11
N THR A 70 -12.00 -16.02 4.40
CA THR A 70 -12.68 -16.75 5.49
C THR A 70 -14.13 -16.32 5.69
N GLY A 71 -14.55 -15.21 5.10
CA GLY A 71 -15.88 -14.63 5.29
C GLY A 71 -16.04 -13.82 6.58
N LEU A 72 -14.99 -13.72 7.41
CA LEU A 72 -15.06 -12.99 8.68
C LEU A 72 -14.94 -11.47 8.50
N ASN A 73 -14.44 -11.01 7.37
CA ASN A 73 -14.27 -9.58 7.09
C ASN A 73 -14.72 -9.25 5.66
N LYS A 74 -14.89 -7.97 5.38
CA LYS A 74 -15.30 -7.47 4.07
C LYS A 74 -14.09 -7.11 3.21
N PRO A 75 -14.24 -7.10 1.87
CA PRO A 75 -13.21 -6.55 0.98
C PRO A 75 -12.85 -5.11 1.32
N PRO A 76 -11.74 -4.58 0.78
CA PRO A 76 -11.35 -3.18 0.99
C PRO A 76 -12.46 -2.20 0.61
N ILE A 77 -12.40 -0.99 1.18
CA ILE A 77 -13.37 0.05 0.86
C ILE A 77 -13.47 0.28 -0.65
N PRO A 78 -14.65 0.51 -1.20
CA PRO A 78 -14.85 0.61 -2.66
C PRO A 78 -13.99 1.68 -3.32
N GLN A 79 -13.79 2.81 -2.68
CA GLN A 79 -13.00 3.93 -3.19
C GLN A 79 -11.54 3.51 -3.46
N LEU A 80 -10.95 2.72 -2.56
CA LEU A 80 -9.59 2.22 -2.70
C LEU A 80 -9.51 1.09 -3.75
N ARG A 81 -10.48 0.18 -3.74
CA ARG A 81 -10.55 -0.90 -4.73
C ARG A 81 -10.58 -0.38 -6.17
N LYS A 82 -11.28 0.72 -6.37
CA LYS A 82 -11.38 1.35 -7.69
C LYS A 82 -10.03 1.85 -8.20
N VAL A 83 -9.25 2.46 -7.32
CA VAL A 83 -7.90 2.96 -7.66
C VAL A 83 -6.91 1.82 -7.88
N LEU A 84 -7.00 0.77 -7.07
CA LEU A 84 -6.08 -0.37 -7.09
C LEU A 84 -6.59 -1.53 -7.97
N LYS A 85 -7.51 -1.27 -8.89
CA LYS A 85 -8.02 -2.28 -9.81
C LYS A 85 -6.86 -2.89 -10.60
N GLY A 86 -6.78 -4.23 -10.60
CA GLY A 86 -5.71 -4.97 -11.28
C GLY A 86 -4.46 -5.20 -10.41
N ILE A 87 -4.37 -4.56 -9.25
CA ILE A 87 -3.32 -4.84 -8.28
C ILE A 87 -3.70 -6.09 -7.47
N PRO A 88 -2.82 -7.11 -7.37
CA PRO A 88 -3.11 -8.29 -6.56
C PRO A 88 -3.35 -7.95 -5.10
N THR A 89 -4.30 -8.65 -4.48
CA THR A 89 -4.57 -8.52 -3.05
C THR A 89 -4.08 -9.77 -2.33
N TYR A 90 -3.28 -9.59 -1.31
CA TYR A 90 -2.78 -10.66 -0.44
C TYR A 90 -3.64 -10.71 0.81
N ASP A 91 -4.58 -11.67 0.84
CA ASP A 91 -5.44 -11.89 2.00
C ASP A 91 -4.77 -12.83 2.99
N ARG A 92 -4.89 -12.51 4.27
CA ARG A 92 -4.26 -13.29 5.33
C ARG A 92 -5.20 -13.52 6.51
N THR A 93 -4.78 -14.36 7.43
CA THR A 93 -5.50 -14.63 8.69
C THR A 93 -4.77 -14.10 9.92
N SER A 94 -3.48 -13.82 9.82
CA SER A 94 -2.69 -13.24 10.92
C SER A 94 -3.03 -11.76 11.14
N ILE A 95 -2.96 -11.29 12.38
CA ILE A 95 -3.10 -9.88 12.71
C ILE A 95 -1.91 -9.10 12.14
N ASN A 96 -0.70 -9.59 12.40
CA ASN A 96 0.51 -8.99 11.87
C ASN A 96 0.75 -9.47 10.43
N SER A 97 0.73 -8.56 9.48
CA SER A 97 0.95 -8.85 8.06
C SER A 97 2.32 -9.51 7.80
N TRP A 98 3.33 -9.14 8.59
CA TRP A 98 4.68 -9.66 8.42
C TRP A 98 4.81 -11.14 8.82
N GLU A 99 3.82 -11.70 9.50
CA GLU A 99 3.76 -13.14 9.81
C GLU A 99 3.15 -13.97 8.68
N ASP A 100 2.72 -13.33 7.60
CA ASP A 100 2.20 -14.00 6.41
C ASP A 100 3.29 -14.18 5.36
N VAL A 101 3.47 -15.42 4.90
CA VAL A 101 4.55 -15.77 3.95
C VAL A 101 4.38 -15.06 2.61
N GLN A 102 3.17 -15.06 2.06
CA GLN A 102 2.92 -14.44 0.76
C GLN A 102 3.12 -12.93 0.80
N PHE A 103 2.69 -12.29 1.88
CA PHE A 103 2.93 -10.86 2.08
C PHE A 103 4.42 -10.55 2.15
N GLN A 104 5.18 -11.29 2.96
CA GLN A 104 6.64 -11.11 3.05
C GLN A 104 7.32 -11.28 1.70
N GLU A 105 6.97 -12.34 0.98
CA GLU A 105 7.56 -12.63 -0.34
C GLU A 105 7.24 -11.51 -1.34
N ALA A 106 6.00 -11.02 -1.35
CA ALA A 106 5.60 -9.93 -2.22
C ALA A 106 6.38 -8.64 -1.93
N VAL A 107 6.54 -8.29 -0.65
CA VAL A 107 7.34 -7.11 -0.26
C VAL A 107 8.79 -7.28 -0.66
N LYS A 108 9.41 -8.41 -0.37
CA LYS A 108 10.81 -8.70 -0.72
C LYS A 108 11.03 -8.68 -2.24
N ALA A 109 10.08 -9.21 -3.00
CA ALA A 109 10.16 -9.25 -4.46
C ALA A 109 10.19 -7.85 -5.11
N THR A 110 9.71 -6.81 -4.42
CA THR A 110 9.82 -5.44 -4.94
C THR A 110 11.27 -4.96 -5.04
N GLY A 111 12.17 -5.52 -4.25
CA GLY A 111 13.56 -5.06 -4.14
C GLY A 111 13.71 -3.67 -3.55
N ARG A 112 12.64 -3.07 -3.05
CA ARG A 112 12.66 -1.73 -2.47
C ARG A 112 13.09 -1.78 -1.00
N LYS A 113 13.91 -0.82 -0.59
CA LYS A 113 14.37 -0.68 0.79
C LYS A 113 13.55 0.32 1.59
N LYS A 114 12.76 1.15 0.92
CA LYS A 114 11.90 2.15 1.55
C LYS A 114 10.44 1.80 1.29
N LEU A 115 9.66 1.77 2.36
CA LEU A 115 8.25 1.43 2.32
C LEU A 115 7.42 2.62 2.78
N ILE A 116 6.42 2.97 1.99
CA ILE A 116 5.41 3.97 2.32
C ILE A 116 4.18 3.20 2.80
N MET A 117 3.83 3.37 4.07
CA MET A 117 2.69 2.67 4.68
C MET A 117 1.72 3.64 5.31
#